data_3b9970378fa2d1f0c67bb331def9c47c
#
_entry.id   3b9970378fa2d1f0c67bb331def9c47c
#
_cell.length_a   1.000
_cell.length_b   1.000
_cell.length_c   1.000
_cell.angle_alpha   90.00
_cell.angle_beta   90.00
_cell.angle_gamma   90.00
#
_symmetry.space_group_name_H-M   'P 1'
#
loop_
_entity.id
_entity.type
_entity.pdbx_description
1 polymer ?
#
loop_
_entity_poly.entity_id
_entity_poly.type
_entity_poly.pdbx_seq_one_letter_code
_entity_poly.pdbx_strand_id
1 'polypeptide(L)'
;MARTIIRVPFTAGVDNTYNVVVSVLQSNGYKEISYNGETVWKKGVGLLTAMQYIKIEFEENSLIVSGWVQAGLGSKGGSEMALNGVVAAVPKKSVMKVIEEIKRSV
;
A
#
# COMPACT_ATOMS: atom_id res chain seq x y z
N MET A 1 -13.41 7.56 -2.05
CA MET A 1 -12.28 6.64 -2.12
C MET A 1 -12.21 5.84 -0.83
N ALA A 2 -12.07 4.53 -0.97
CA ALA A 2 -12.03 3.65 0.19
C ALA A 2 -10.60 3.17 0.38
N ARG A 3 -9.93 3.67 1.40
CA ARG A 3 -8.55 3.29 1.73
C ARG A 3 -8.46 3.00 3.22
N THR A 4 -7.64 2.03 3.58
CA THR A 4 -7.30 1.79 4.98
C THR A 4 -6.05 2.62 5.28
N ILE A 5 -6.14 3.49 6.27
CA ILE A 5 -5.07 4.41 6.63
C ILE A 5 -4.56 4.04 8.01
N ILE A 6 -3.27 3.79 8.12
CA ILE A 6 -2.63 3.37 9.36
C ILE A 6 -1.49 4.34 9.67
N ARG A 7 -1.47 4.82 10.89
CA ARG A 7 -0.41 5.71 11.37
C ARG A 7 0.60 4.89 12.15
N VAL A 8 1.86 4.99 11.76
CA VAL A 8 2.95 4.21 12.37
C VAL A 8 3.98 5.19 12.94
N PRO A 9 4.19 5.24 14.26
CA PRO A 9 5.23 6.09 14.81
C PRO A 9 6.62 5.52 14.46
N PHE A 10 7.59 6.40 14.29
CA PHE A 10 8.96 5.99 14.05
C PHE A 10 9.91 6.89 14.83
N THR A 11 11.08 6.37 15.18
CA THR A 11 12.10 7.11 15.95
C THR A 11 13.35 7.39 15.15
N ALA A 12 13.60 6.61 14.09
CA ALA A 12 14.71 6.87 13.19
C ALA A 12 14.41 8.10 12.32
N GLY A 13 15.42 8.64 11.69
CA GLY A 13 15.22 9.78 10.79
C GLY A 13 14.33 9.41 9.60
N VAL A 14 13.72 10.41 8.98
CA VAL A 14 12.83 10.20 7.84
C VAL A 14 13.55 9.45 6.72
N ASP A 15 14.79 9.82 6.41
CA ASP A 15 15.53 9.17 5.32
C ASP A 15 15.75 7.69 5.60
N ASN A 16 16.16 7.34 6.82
CA ASN A 16 16.36 5.94 7.19
C ASN A 16 15.06 5.17 7.16
N THR A 17 14.00 5.76 7.69
CA THR A 17 12.68 5.12 7.70
C THR A 17 12.19 4.90 6.27
N TYR A 18 12.34 5.90 5.41
CA TYR A 18 11.94 5.77 4.01
C TYR A 18 12.68 4.62 3.32
N ASN A 19 13.99 4.51 3.55
CA ASN A 19 14.79 3.44 2.94
C ASN A 19 14.31 2.06 3.39
N VAL A 20 13.97 1.91 4.67
CA VAL A 20 13.44 0.66 5.20
C VAL A 20 12.10 0.33 4.53
N VAL A 21 11.20 1.31 4.44
CA VAL A 21 9.89 1.11 3.83
C VAL A 21 10.01 0.71 2.36
N VAL A 22 10.87 1.41 1.61
CA VAL A 22 11.10 1.09 0.20
C VAL A 22 11.63 -0.33 0.05
N SER A 23 12.56 -0.74 0.92
CA SER A 23 13.10 -2.09 0.88
C SER A 23 12.01 -3.14 1.10
N VAL A 24 11.13 -2.92 2.07
CA VAL A 24 10.01 -3.84 2.32
C VAL A 24 9.09 -3.91 1.10
N LEU A 25 8.74 -2.76 0.53
CA LEU A 25 7.84 -2.72 -0.62
C LEU A 25 8.44 -3.43 -1.83
N GLN A 26 9.69 -3.15 -2.14
CA GLN A 26 10.37 -3.77 -3.28
C GLN A 26 10.52 -5.27 -3.08
N SER A 27 10.83 -5.71 -1.86
CA SER A 27 10.97 -7.13 -1.54
C SER A 27 9.65 -7.88 -1.73
N ASN A 28 8.54 -7.18 -1.64
CA ASN A 28 7.21 -7.77 -1.81
C ASN A 28 6.65 -7.58 -3.20
N GLY A 29 7.45 -7.10 -4.15
CA GLY A 29 7.05 -7.00 -5.54
C GLY A 29 6.32 -5.72 -5.91
N TYR A 30 6.33 -4.72 -5.05
CA TYR A 30 5.71 -3.43 -5.34
C TYR A 30 6.65 -2.57 -6.16
N LYS A 31 6.08 -1.74 -7.04
CA LYS A 31 6.81 -0.76 -7.84
C LYS A 31 6.16 0.60 -7.68
N GLU A 32 6.99 1.63 -7.66
CA GLU A 32 6.51 3.00 -7.57
C GLU A 32 5.92 3.43 -8.92
N ILE A 33 4.72 3.98 -8.88
CA ILE A 33 4.05 4.48 -10.09
C ILE A 33 3.33 5.79 -9.77
N SER A 34 2.93 6.47 -10.84
CA SER A 34 2.01 7.61 -10.73
C SER A 34 0.58 7.11 -10.93
N TYR A 35 -0.31 7.49 -10.01
CA TYR A 35 -1.69 7.02 -10.01
C TYR A 35 -2.60 8.22 -9.71
N ASN A 36 -3.30 8.69 -10.73
CA ASN A 36 -4.21 9.85 -10.61
C ASN A 36 -3.53 11.06 -9.94
N GLY A 37 -2.28 11.34 -10.34
CA GLY A 37 -1.56 12.47 -9.79
C GLY A 37 -0.86 12.22 -8.46
N GLU A 38 -0.93 11.02 -7.93
CA GLU A 38 -0.26 10.62 -6.70
C GLU A 38 0.87 9.66 -7.00
N THR A 39 1.91 9.69 -6.17
CA THR A 39 2.94 8.66 -6.22
C THR A 39 2.56 7.55 -5.26
N VAL A 40 2.40 6.33 -5.77
CA VAL A 40 1.97 5.19 -4.98
C VAL A 40 2.81 3.96 -5.36
N TRP A 41 2.73 2.93 -4.54
CA TRP A 41 3.38 1.65 -4.80
C TRP A 41 2.31 0.64 -5.20
N LYS A 42 2.55 -0.05 -6.31
CA LYS A 42 1.55 -0.95 -6.90
C LYS A 42 2.12 -2.35 -7.10
N LYS A 43 1.29 -3.35 -6.86
CA LYS A 43 1.59 -4.74 -7.15
C LYS A 43 0.40 -5.35 -7.89
N GLY A 44 0.69 -6.15 -8.91
CA GLY A 44 -0.33 -6.83 -9.69
C GLY A 44 -0.65 -6.11 -10.99
N VAL A 45 -1.22 -6.83 -11.92
CA VAL A 45 -1.53 -6.31 -13.24
C VAL A 45 -3.03 -6.11 -13.48
N GLY A 46 -3.86 -6.54 -12.54
CA GLY A 46 -5.30 -6.29 -12.60
C GLY A 46 -6.08 -7.16 -13.57
N LEU A 47 -5.45 -8.16 -14.17
CA LEU A 47 -6.13 -8.99 -15.14
C LEU A 47 -6.92 -10.11 -14.48
N LEU A 48 -6.28 -10.87 -13.62
CA LEU A 48 -6.93 -11.98 -12.91
C LEU A 48 -6.95 -11.78 -11.40
N THR A 49 -6.19 -10.81 -10.90
CA THR A 49 -6.12 -10.52 -9.49
C THR A 49 -6.37 -9.03 -9.28
N ALA A 50 -6.83 -8.68 -8.09
CA ALA A 50 -6.98 -7.27 -7.74
C ALA A 50 -5.62 -6.61 -7.69
N MET A 51 -5.54 -5.39 -8.17
CA MET A 51 -4.35 -4.57 -8.03
C MET A 51 -4.22 -4.12 -6.58
N GLN A 52 -3.01 -4.17 -6.05
CA GLN A 52 -2.72 -3.82 -4.67
C GLN A 52 -1.92 -2.52 -4.63
N TYR A 53 -2.34 -1.60 -3.79
CA TYR A 53 -1.72 -0.28 -3.70
C TYR A 53 -1.35 0.06 -2.27
N ILE A 54 -0.21 0.71 -2.13
CA ILE A 54 0.22 1.28 -0.85
C ILE A 54 0.76 2.67 -1.13
N LYS A 55 0.32 3.65 -0.35
CA LYS A 55 0.83 5.01 -0.41
C LYS A 55 1.52 5.34 0.91
N ILE A 56 2.69 5.96 0.83
CA ILE A 56 3.50 6.32 2.00
C ILE A 56 3.58 7.83 2.10
N GLU A 57 3.24 8.36 3.26
CA GLU A 57 3.37 9.77 3.56
C GLU A 57 4.03 9.93 4.91
N PHE A 58 4.75 11.02 5.10
CA PHE A 58 5.40 11.30 6.38
C PHE A 58 4.77 12.53 7.02
N GLU A 59 4.45 12.40 8.30
CA GLU A 59 4.10 13.53 9.14
C GLU A 59 5.15 13.60 10.25
N GLU A 60 5.07 14.63 11.08
CA GLU A 60 5.99 14.77 12.20
C GLU A 60 5.91 13.52 13.08
N ASN A 61 6.99 12.81 13.22
CA ASN A 61 7.14 11.61 14.05
C ASN A 61 6.23 10.43 13.67
N SER A 62 5.55 10.50 12.54
CA SER A 62 4.64 9.42 12.14
C SER A 62 4.72 9.16 10.65
N LEU A 63 4.61 7.89 10.30
CA LEU A 63 4.50 7.41 8.94
C LEU A 63 3.03 7.11 8.69
N ILE A 64 2.47 7.65 7.62
CA ILE A 64 1.09 7.38 7.24
C ILE A 64 1.11 6.39 6.09
N VAL A 65 0.57 5.22 6.34
CA VAL A 65 0.50 4.16 5.33
C VAL A 65 -0.94 3.99 4.92
N SER A 66 -1.23 4.25 3.66
CA SER A 66 -2.56 4.04 3.09
C SER A 66 -2.52 2.81 2.20
N GLY A 67 -3.42 1.88 2.41
CA GLY A 67 -3.48 0.66 1.62
C GLY A 67 -4.88 0.43 1.08
N TRP A 68 -4.95 -0.05 -0.16
CA TRP A 68 -6.23 -0.40 -0.77
C TRP A 68 -6.01 -1.40 -1.88
N VAL A 69 -7.09 -2.00 -2.34
CA VAL A 69 -7.08 -2.85 -3.52
C VAL A 69 -8.07 -2.28 -4.52
N GLN A 70 -7.83 -2.57 -5.79
CA GLN A 70 -8.72 -2.17 -6.86
C GLN A 70 -9.03 -3.43 -7.67
N ALA A 71 -10.26 -3.89 -7.58
CA ALA A 71 -10.71 -5.08 -8.28
C ALA A 71 -11.55 -4.65 -9.48
N GLY A 72 -11.48 -5.42 -10.54
CA GLY A 72 -12.25 -5.15 -11.74
C GLY A 72 -11.42 -5.41 -12.97
N LEU A 73 -12.09 -5.59 -14.07
CA LEU A 73 -11.45 -5.83 -15.36
C LEU A 73 -11.59 -4.59 -16.23
N GLY A 74 -10.62 -4.40 -17.10
CA GLY A 74 -10.69 -3.35 -18.09
C GLY A 74 -9.97 -2.08 -17.68
N SER A 75 -9.99 -1.11 -18.60
CA SER A 75 -9.21 0.11 -18.46
C SER A 75 -9.66 1.02 -17.34
N LYS A 76 -10.91 0.91 -16.95
CA LYS A 76 -11.43 1.76 -15.87
C LYS A 76 -11.17 1.16 -14.50
N GLY A 77 -10.82 -0.11 -14.44
CA GLY A 77 -10.64 -0.80 -13.18
C GLY A 77 -11.90 -0.80 -12.34
N GLY A 78 -11.80 -1.25 -11.13
CA GLY A 78 -12.88 -1.16 -10.17
C GLY A 78 -12.68 0.03 -9.25
N SER A 79 -13.58 0.20 -8.33
CA SER A 79 -13.43 1.20 -7.28
C SER A 79 -12.35 0.76 -6.31
N GLU A 80 -11.73 1.73 -5.65
CA GLU A 80 -10.83 1.43 -4.54
C GLU A 80 -11.61 0.78 -3.41
N MET A 81 -11.04 -0.25 -2.80
CA MET A 81 -11.64 -0.93 -1.66
C MET A 81 -10.67 -0.93 -0.49
N ALA A 82 -11.16 -0.52 0.68
CA ALA A 82 -10.37 -0.62 1.90
C ALA A 82 -10.08 -2.08 2.22
N LEU A 83 -9.17 -2.31 3.16
CA LEU A 83 -8.64 -3.65 3.44
C LEU A 83 -9.53 -4.48 4.37
N ASN A 84 -10.75 -4.03 4.65
CA ASN A 84 -11.72 -4.79 5.42
C ASN A 84 -12.76 -5.41 4.46
N GLY A 85 -13.58 -6.29 4.99
CA GLY A 85 -14.63 -6.95 4.20
C GLY A 85 -14.14 -8.20 3.50
N VAL A 86 -15.04 -8.91 2.85
CA VAL A 86 -14.75 -10.23 2.28
C VAL A 86 -14.52 -10.19 0.77
N VAL A 87 -14.90 -9.12 0.10
CA VAL A 87 -14.67 -9.00 -1.35
C VAL A 87 -13.17 -8.76 -1.56
N ALA A 88 -12.58 -9.53 -2.47
CA ALA A 88 -11.13 -9.48 -2.72
C ALA A 88 -10.31 -9.74 -1.46
N ALA A 89 -10.73 -10.71 -0.65
CA ALA A 89 -10.12 -10.97 0.66
C ALA A 89 -8.64 -11.35 0.56
N VAL A 90 -8.25 -12.14 -0.44
CA VAL A 90 -6.86 -12.59 -0.57
C VAL A 90 -5.92 -11.43 -0.86
N PRO A 91 -6.16 -10.58 -1.88
CA PRO A 91 -5.29 -9.42 -2.07
C PRO A 91 -5.34 -8.42 -0.90
N LYS A 92 -6.48 -8.26 -0.23
CA LYS A 92 -6.56 -7.40 0.94
C LYS A 92 -5.67 -7.89 2.07
N LYS A 93 -5.66 -9.20 2.33
CA LYS A 93 -4.77 -9.78 3.33
C LYS A 93 -3.31 -9.63 2.94
N SER A 94 -3.00 -9.73 1.66
CA SER A 94 -1.64 -9.54 1.18
C SER A 94 -1.15 -8.12 1.47
N VAL A 95 -1.97 -7.11 1.20
CA VAL A 95 -1.61 -5.72 1.49
C VAL A 95 -1.43 -5.51 3.00
N MET A 96 -2.35 -6.04 3.82
CA MET A 96 -2.22 -5.91 5.27
C MET A 96 -0.96 -6.57 5.80
N LYS A 97 -0.57 -7.71 5.23
CA LYS A 97 0.65 -8.39 5.63
C LYS A 97 1.88 -7.51 5.38
N VAL A 98 1.93 -6.83 4.25
CA VAL A 98 3.03 -5.91 3.93
C VAL A 98 3.03 -4.72 4.87
N ILE A 99 1.86 -4.16 5.17
CA ILE A 99 1.76 -3.05 6.12
C ILE A 99 2.25 -3.48 7.50
N GLU A 100 1.90 -4.69 7.96
CA GLU A 100 2.39 -5.20 9.24
C GLU A 100 3.91 -5.39 9.23
N GLU A 101 4.45 -5.81 8.10
CA GLU A 101 5.91 -5.92 7.95
C GLU A 101 6.57 -4.55 8.05
N ILE A 102 6.00 -3.53 7.43
CA ILE A 102 6.49 -2.15 7.55
C ILE A 102 6.47 -1.72 9.01
N LYS A 103 5.38 -1.96 9.72
CA LYS A 103 5.26 -1.59 11.13
C LYS A 103 6.35 -2.23 11.98
N ARG A 104 6.67 -3.49 11.70
CA ARG A 104 7.70 -4.20 12.48
C ARG A 104 9.11 -3.73 12.14
N SER A 105 9.30 -3.14 10.98
CA SER A 105 10.62 -2.78 10.46
C SER A 105 11.05 -1.36 10.80
N VAL A 106 10.11 -0.51 11.17
CA VAL A 106 10.41 0.91 11.45
C VAL A 106 10.36 1.26 12.94
#